data_3002966df6c2e0d1dcedf300b381a6c5
#
_entry.id   3002966df6c2e0d1dcedf300b381a6c5
#
_cell.length_a   1.000
_cell.length_b   1.000
_cell.length_c   1.000
_cell.angle_alpha   90.00
_cell.angle_beta   90.00
_cell.angle_gamma   90.00
#
_symmetry.space_group_name_H-M   'P 1'
#
loop_
_entity.id
_entity.type
_entity.pdbx_description
1 polymer ?
#
loop_
_entity_poly.entity_id
_entity_poly.type
_entity_poly.pdbx_seq_one_letter_code
_entity_poly.pdbx_strand_id
1 'polypeptide(L)'
;VTWAGNPDKPVVSGPNGDRLTPRKSFEAWQQIVRNTSAPWQPAEVRAAEALRLTLLEVILRMSDATLRERAKAQEHQELLIAELNHRVRNILSLIGGLVEQSGSEARSISEFTHVVGGRIHALSRAHDLITRQQWEPASARELIRIEVEAYLGANAEKVKIQGPDVHLRPKAFTAVSLVVHELLTNSAKYGALSKTNGVVQIGFARLSDGALSISWLETGGPPIQSPPVRRGFGSTIIERSIPYELGGRAEIRFEVTGVSADFEIPPAHVDGFSDALHPETGNKMDERKQASLSGHALVLEDNLIIAMDAEDMLRSLGATEVFVASNVKEALDFIESETLQFALLDVNLGSETSEPVAEQLHAQGISFAFATGYGDSIDLAKRYSSAPVVKKPYDIDSIKAALPN
;
A
#
# COMPACT_ATOMS: atom_id res chain seq x y z
N VAL A 1 27.49 29.54 -62.18
CA VAL A 1 27.66 30.94 -62.60
C VAL A 1 27.28 31.03 -64.08
N THR A 2 26.45 31.97 -64.46
CA THR A 2 26.02 32.21 -65.82
C THR A 2 26.68 33.46 -66.35
N TRP A 3 27.26 33.38 -67.50
CA TRP A 3 28.02 34.48 -68.16
C TRP A 3 27.39 34.84 -69.52
N ALA A 4 27.50 36.06 -69.92
CA ALA A 4 27.10 36.47 -71.25
C ALA A 4 28.26 36.13 -72.27
N GLY A 5 28.19 34.92 -72.79
CA GLY A 5 29.20 34.33 -73.61
C GLY A 5 30.38 33.69 -72.85
N ASN A 6 31.16 32.83 -73.47
CA ASN A 6 32.32 32.20 -72.89
C ASN A 6 33.35 33.27 -72.38
N PRO A 7 33.75 33.23 -71.10
CA PRO A 7 34.70 34.21 -70.53
C PRO A 7 36.07 34.12 -71.16
N ASP A 8 36.48 32.94 -71.65
CA ASP A 8 37.80 32.78 -72.33
C ASP A 8 37.73 33.33 -73.76
N LYS A 9 38.66 34.24 -74.04
CA LYS A 9 38.80 34.79 -75.40
C LYS A 9 39.68 33.86 -76.21
N PRO A 10 39.20 33.36 -77.33
CA PRO A 10 40.06 32.54 -78.21
C PRO A 10 41.21 33.36 -78.74
N VAL A 11 42.38 32.83 -78.64
CA VAL A 11 43.60 33.38 -79.19
C VAL A 11 43.78 32.72 -80.55
N VAL A 12 44.01 33.53 -81.61
CA VAL A 12 44.38 33.05 -82.91
C VAL A 12 45.80 33.49 -83.23
N SER A 13 46.64 32.49 -83.46
CA SER A 13 48.04 32.74 -83.85
C SER A 13 48.11 33.00 -85.34
N GLY A 14 48.70 34.11 -85.71
CA GLY A 14 48.90 34.53 -87.10
C GLY A 14 50.35 34.95 -87.37
N PRO A 15 50.74 35.27 -88.66
CA PRO A 15 52.11 35.61 -89.00
C PRO A 15 52.72 36.79 -88.26
N ASN A 16 51.87 37.61 -87.63
CA ASN A 16 52.26 38.81 -86.83
C ASN A 16 52.07 38.63 -85.31
N GLY A 17 52.09 37.37 -84.84
CA GLY A 17 51.86 37.03 -83.41
C GLY A 17 50.41 36.72 -83.05
N ASP A 18 50.25 36.38 -81.81
CA ASP A 18 48.95 35.99 -81.24
C ASP A 18 47.96 37.16 -81.08
N ARG A 19 46.73 37.02 -81.59
CA ARG A 19 45.72 38.05 -81.49
C ARG A 19 44.50 37.50 -80.80
N LEU A 20 43.97 38.26 -79.82
CA LEU A 20 42.65 37.97 -79.17
C LEU A 20 41.52 38.28 -80.19
N THR A 21 40.71 37.31 -80.50
CA THR A 21 39.51 37.51 -81.32
C THR A 21 38.34 38.07 -80.53
N PRO A 22 37.46 38.92 -81.12
CA PRO A 22 36.22 39.31 -80.46
C PRO A 22 35.33 38.10 -80.18
N ARG A 23 34.56 38.22 -79.13
CA ARG A 23 33.56 37.17 -78.86
C ARG A 23 32.59 37.01 -80.05
N LYS A 24 32.47 35.76 -80.56
CA LYS A 24 31.62 35.47 -81.71
C LYS A 24 30.11 35.24 -81.36
N SER A 25 29.80 35.05 -80.08
CA SER A 25 28.44 34.78 -79.63
C SER A 25 28.18 35.42 -78.27
N PHE A 26 26.95 35.92 -78.09
CA PHE A 26 26.42 36.38 -76.82
C PHE A 26 25.53 35.35 -76.18
N GLU A 27 25.63 34.09 -76.60
CA GLU A 27 24.94 33.00 -75.94
C GLU A 27 25.27 32.85 -74.47
N ALA A 28 24.34 32.50 -73.63
CA ALA A 28 24.59 32.30 -72.21
C ALA A 28 25.54 31.09 -72.03
N TRP A 29 26.69 31.36 -71.40
CA TRP A 29 27.64 30.34 -71.00
C TRP A 29 27.50 30.04 -69.54
N GLN A 30 27.39 28.79 -69.15
CA GLN A 30 27.09 28.33 -67.83
C GLN A 30 28.23 27.40 -67.33
N GLN A 31 28.83 27.77 -66.27
CA GLN A 31 29.83 26.95 -65.60
C GLN A 31 29.23 26.37 -64.31
N ILE A 32 29.26 25.06 -64.17
CA ILE A 32 28.89 24.39 -62.92
C ILE A 32 30.07 24.44 -61.96
N VAL A 33 29.93 25.20 -60.89
CA VAL A 33 30.88 25.26 -59.81
C VAL A 33 30.43 24.30 -58.73
N ARG A 34 31.25 23.29 -58.42
CA ARG A 34 31.00 22.33 -57.35
C ARG A 34 31.69 22.75 -56.07
N ASN A 35 31.09 22.42 -54.88
CA ASN A 35 31.59 22.69 -53.55
C ASN A 35 31.76 24.20 -53.19
N THR A 36 31.04 25.07 -53.88
CA THR A 36 30.95 26.50 -53.56
C THR A 36 29.48 26.92 -53.55
N SER A 37 29.08 27.67 -52.54
CA SER A 37 27.75 28.29 -52.44
C SER A 37 27.82 29.76 -52.88
N ALA A 38 26.71 30.29 -53.33
CA ALA A 38 26.60 31.75 -53.54
C ALA A 38 26.76 32.44 -52.15
N PRO A 39 27.42 33.60 -52.13
CA PRO A 39 27.49 34.39 -50.88
C PRO A 39 26.09 34.80 -50.45
N TRP A 40 25.87 34.77 -49.13
CA TRP A 40 24.60 35.20 -48.54
C TRP A 40 24.32 36.65 -48.83
N GLN A 41 23.10 36.96 -49.21
CA GLN A 41 22.69 38.35 -49.38
C GLN A 41 22.48 39.03 -48.02
N PRO A 42 22.62 40.36 -47.90
CA PRO A 42 22.40 41.05 -46.63
C PRO A 42 21.03 40.84 -46.02
N ALA A 43 20.00 40.60 -46.83
CA ALA A 43 18.66 40.28 -46.33
C ALA A 43 18.59 38.87 -45.69
N GLU A 44 19.26 37.88 -46.29
CA GLU A 44 19.33 36.51 -45.78
C GLU A 44 20.12 36.45 -44.46
N VAL A 45 21.23 37.21 -44.34
CA VAL A 45 21.98 37.29 -43.09
C VAL A 45 21.13 37.90 -41.97
N ARG A 46 20.40 38.99 -42.25
CA ARG A 46 19.48 39.58 -41.25
C ARG A 46 18.38 38.63 -40.85
N ALA A 47 17.81 37.89 -41.79
CA ALA A 47 16.75 36.87 -41.49
C ALA A 47 17.33 35.72 -40.64
N ALA A 48 18.53 35.23 -40.92
CA ALA A 48 19.22 34.22 -40.13
C ALA A 48 19.50 34.68 -38.69
N GLU A 49 19.96 35.92 -38.53
CA GLU A 49 20.21 36.52 -37.21
C GLU A 49 18.89 36.67 -36.41
N ALA A 50 17.83 37.16 -37.05
CA ALA A 50 16.53 37.26 -36.40
C ALA A 50 15.99 35.88 -35.98
N LEU A 51 16.10 34.87 -36.86
CA LEU A 51 15.70 33.49 -36.54
C LEU A 51 16.53 32.95 -35.37
N ARG A 52 17.85 33.17 -35.36
CA ARG A 52 18.73 32.76 -34.25
C ARG A 52 18.28 33.33 -32.92
N LEU A 53 17.96 34.63 -32.87
CA LEU A 53 17.50 35.29 -31.64
C LEU A 53 16.16 34.73 -31.18
N THR A 54 15.22 34.52 -32.10
CA THR A 54 13.90 33.95 -31.79
C THR A 54 14.03 32.52 -31.26
N LEU A 55 14.86 31.68 -31.88
CA LEU A 55 15.13 30.31 -31.43
C LEU A 55 15.75 30.28 -30.03
N LEU A 56 16.72 31.15 -29.76
CA LEU A 56 17.33 31.27 -28.43
C LEU A 56 16.28 31.67 -27.37
N GLU A 57 15.44 32.64 -27.69
CA GLU A 57 14.39 33.09 -26.80
C GLU A 57 13.37 31.95 -26.49
N VAL A 58 12.93 31.19 -27.51
CA VAL A 58 12.04 30.06 -27.34
C VAL A 58 12.70 28.97 -26.49
N ILE A 59 13.98 28.62 -26.78
CA ILE A 59 14.71 27.60 -26.00
C ILE A 59 14.83 28.02 -24.53
N LEU A 60 15.20 29.28 -24.27
CA LEU A 60 15.29 29.80 -22.90
C LEU A 60 13.97 29.76 -22.17
N ARG A 61 12.86 30.17 -22.81
CA ARG A 61 11.53 30.08 -22.23
C ARG A 61 11.10 28.65 -21.92
N MET A 62 11.38 27.70 -22.83
CA MET A 62 11.09 26.29 -22.61
C MET A 62 11.93 25.72 -21.46
N SER A 63 13.21 26.05 -21.41
CA SER A 63 14.10 25.61 -20.32
C SER A 63 13.63 26.16 -18.97
N ASP A 64 13.28 27.44 -18.88
CA ASP A 64 12.75 28.06 -17.68
C ASP A 64 11.43 27.41 -17.22
N ALA A 65 10.51 27.13 -18.15
CA ALA A 65 9.27 26.44 -17.83
C ALA A 65 9.52 25.04 -17.24
N THR A 66 10.40 24.27 -17.87
CA THR A 66 10.78 22.92 -17.41
C THR A 66 11.44 22.94 -16.02
N LEU A 67 12.33 23.92 -15.78
CA LEU A 67 12.97 24.08 -14.47
C LEU A 67 11.95 24.43 -13.37
N ARG A 68 10.99 25.30 -13.67
CA ARG A 68 9.92 25.65 -12.72
C ARG A 68 9.00 24.47 -12.42
N GLU A 69 8.65 23.67 -13.43
CA GLU A 69 7.85 22.45 -13.21
C GLU A 69 8.61 21.43 -12.35
N ARG A 70 9.88 21.21 -12.62
CA ARG A 70 10.72 20.31 -11.82
C ARG A 70 10.85 20.79 -10.38
N ALA A 71 11.08 22.09 -10.15
CA ALA A 71 11.16 22.66 -8.82
C ALA A 71 9.85 22.48 -8.03
N LYS A 72 8.68 22.74 -8.65
CA LYS A 72 7.38 22.49 -8.04
C LYS A 72 7.13 21.01 -7.72
N ALA A 73 7.50 20.11 -8.65
CA ALA A 73 7.37 18.68 -8.42
C ALA A 73 8.25 18.20 -7.26
N GLN A 74 9.48 18.72 -7.18
CA GLN A 74 10.40 18.41 -6.07
C GLN A 74 9.88 18.93 -4.74
N GLU A 75 9.42 20.19 -4.67
CA GLU A 75 8.82 20.77 -3.46
C GLU A 75 7.61 19.95 -2.98
N HIS A 76 6.74 19.55 -3.92
CA HIS A 76 5.61 18.70 -3.61
C HIS A 76 6.05 17.33 -3.08
N GLN A 77 7.06 16.73 -3.68
CA GLN A 77 7.62 15.45 -3.22
C GLN A 77 8.23 15.57 -1.80
N GLU A 78 8.95 16.64 -1.51
CA GLU A 78 9.52 16.90 -0.18
C GLU A 78 8.42 17.05 0.88
N LEU A 79 7.32 17.74 0.57
CA LEU A 79 6.15 17.85 1.45
C LEU A 79 5.50 16.49 1.72
N LEU A 80 5.33 15.64 0.69
CA LEU A 80 4.79 14.30 0.85
C LEU A 80 5.70 13.41 1.72
N ILE A 81 7.01 13.47 1.51
CA ILE A 81 7.98 12.73 2.32
C ILE A 81 7.96 13.22 3.78
N ALA A 82 7.86 14.51 4.02
CA ALA A 82 7.78 15.06 5.37
C ALA A 82 6.50 14.59 6.09
N GLU A 83 5.36 14.61 5.40
CA GLU A 83 4.08 14.12 5.92
C GLU A 83 4.13 12.61 6.19
N LEU A 84 4.69 11.82 5.26
CA LEU A 84 4.88 10.38 5.46
C LEU A 84 5.75 10.09 6.69
N ASN A 85 6.88 10.77 6.82
CA ASN A 85 7.77 10.63 7.97
C ASN A 85 7.09 10.99 9.30
N HIS A 86 6.24 12.01 9.29
CA HIS A 86 5.45 12.40 10.46
C HIS A 86 4.46 11.28 10.84
N ARG A 87 3.78 10.69 9.88
CA ARG A 87 2.83 9.58 10.09
C ARG A 87 3.53 8.32 10.58
N VAL A 88 4.67 7.95 9.99
CA VAL A 88 5.47 6.81 10.45
C VAL A 88 5.89 6.99 11.90
N ARG A 89 6.38 8.18 12.30
CA ARG A 89 6.73 8.46 13.70
C ARG A 89 5.53 8.32 14.62
N ASN A 90 4.34 8.77 14.21
CA ASN A 90 3.13 8.65 15.01
C ASN A 90 2.74 7.18 15.24
N ILE A 91 2.81 6.35 14.19
CA ILE A 91 2.53 4.91 14.29
C ILE A 91 3.55 4.22 15.21
N LEU A 92 4.85 4.50 15.03
CA LEU A 92 5.90 3.93 15.89
C LEU A 92 5.75 4.35 17.36
N SER A 93 5.37 5.60 17.63
CA SER A 93 5.10 6.07 18.99
C SER A 93 3.89 5.37 19.60
N LEU A 94 2.84 5.14 18.82
CA LEU A 94 1.65 4.41 19.24
C LEU A 94 1.99 2.95 19.53
N ILE A 95 2.73 2.27 18.66
CA ILE A 95 3.21 0.90 18.89
C ILE A 95 4.07 0.84 20.16
N GLY A 96 5.01 1.77 20.33
CA GLY A 96 5.83 1.85 21.54
C GLY A 96 5.00 1.96 22.82
N GLY A 97 3.99 2.83 22.82
CA GLY A 97 3.03 2.96 23.91
C GLY A 97 2.23 1.69 24.19
N LEU A 98 1.74 1.02 23.13
CA LEU A 98 1.03 -0.26 23.24
C LEU A 98 1.89 -1.36 23.85
N VAL A 99 3.17 -1.46 23.44
CA VAL A 99 4.13 -2.44 23.97
C VAL A 99 4.42 -2.18 25.45
N GLU A 100 4.77 -0.93 25.81
CA GLU A 100 5.10 -0.56 27.20
C GLU A 100 3.92 -0.79 28.15
N GLN A 101 2.75 -0.34 27.78
CA GLN A 101 1.54 -0.48 28.60
C GLN A 101 1.08 -1.95 28.73
N SER A 102 1.19 -2.73 27.66
CA SER A 102 0.84 -4.16 27.70
C SER A 102 1.81 -4.97 28.55
N GLY A 103 3.10 -4.56 28.62
CA GLY A 103 4.13 -5.24 29.40
C GLY A 103 3.88 -5.19 30.90
N SER A 104 3.20 -4.15 31.42
CA SER A 104 2.88 -4.01 32.83
C SER A 104 1.76 -4.95 33.33
N GLU A 105 1.00 -5.55 32.42
CA GLU A 105 -0.22 -6.33 32.74
C GLU A 105 -0.08 -7.82 32.48
N ALA A 106 0.76 -8.20 31.54
CA ALA A 106 0.92 -9.59 31.13
C ALA A 106 1.52 -10.45 32.25
N ARG A 107 0.93 -11.63 32.47
CA ARG A 107 1.38 -12.60 33.49
C ARG A 107 2.46 -13.55 32.95
N SER A 108 2.60 -13.63 31.62
CA SER A 108 3.59 -14.43 30.94
C SER A 108 4.03 -13.76 29.65
N ILE A 109 5.20 -14.14 29.13
CA ILE A 109 5.69 -13.67 27.82
C ILE A 109 4.70 -14.06 26.71
N SER A 110 4.15 -15.28 26.74
CA SER A 110 3.17 -15.75 25.76
C SER A 110 1.89 -14.90 25.76
N GLU A 111 1.36 -14.54 26.94
CA GLU A 111 0.20 -13.64 27.05
C GLU A 111 0.54 -12.23 26.54
N PHE A 112 1.72 -11.73 26.85
CA PHE A 112 2.22 -10.45 26.37
C PHE A 112 2.27 -10.40 24.84
N THR A 113 2.95 -11.38 24.22
CA THR A 113 3.08 -11.43 22.75
C THR A 113 1.74 -11.55 22.05
N HIS A 114 0.82 -12.37 22.60
CA HIS A 114 -0.52 -12.52 22.04
C HIS A 114 -1.34 -11.21 22.09
N VAL A 115 -1.31 -10.51 23.24
CA VAL A 115 -2.08 -9.26 23.40
C VAL A 115 -1.50 -8.13 22.54
N VAL A 116 -0.17 -7.95 22.58
CA VAL A 116 0.50 -6.92 21.76
C VAL A 116 0.33 -7.21 20.27
N GLY A 117 0.53 -8.46 19.85
CA GLY A 117 0.33 -8.89 18.47
C GLY A 117 -1.09 -8.58 17.98
N GLY A 118 -2.11 -8.94 18.74
CA GLY A 118 -3.51 -8.65 18.40
C GLY A 118 -3.78 -7.15 18.19
N ARG A 119 -3.24 -6.29 19.06
CA ARG A 119 -3.35 -4.82 18.96
C ARG A 119 -2.66 -4.26 17.72
N ILE A 120 -1.44 -4.75 17.45
CA ILE A 120 -0.67 -4.35 16.27
C ILE A 120 -1.41 -4.77 14.98
N HIS A 121 -1.95 -5.98 14.94
CA HIS A 121 -2.75 -6.45 13.79
C HIS A 121 -4.03 -5.63 13.59
N ALA A 122 -4.75 -5.28 14.66
CA ALA A 122 -5.92 -4.40 14.57
C ALA A 122 -5.56 -3.03 13.99
N LEU A 123 -4.47 -2.43 14.49
CA LEU A 123 -3.96 -1.16 13.99
C LEU A 123 -3.55 -1.26 12.51
N SER A 124 -2.89 -2.35 12.13
CA SER A 124 -2.47 -2.60 10.75
C SER A 124 -3.67 -2.72 9.81
N ARG A 125 -4.70 -3.49 10.17
CA ARG A 125 -5.94 -3.60 9.38
C ARG A 125 -6.64 -2.25 9.20
N ALA A 126 -6.72 -1.46 10.27
CA ALA A 126 -7.28 -0.11 10.18
C ALA A 126 -6.47 0.78 9.24
N HIS A 127 -5.16 0.72 9.35
CA HIS A 127 -4.24 1.49 8.50
C HIS A 127 -4.34 1.08 7.03
N ASP A 128 -4.47 -0.23 6.75
CA ASP A 128 -4.68 -0.78 5.42
C ASP A 128 -5.93 -0.23 4.73
N LEU A 129 -7.06 -0.21 5.47
CA LEU A 129 -8.31 0.32 4.95
C LEU A 129 -8.20 1.81 4.59
N ILE A 130 -7.62 2.61 5.50
CA ILE A 130 -7.42 4.05 5.28
C ILE A 130 -6.51 4.30 4.08
N THR A 131 -5.43 3.52 3.96
CA THR A 131 -4.47 3.69 2.87
C THR A 131 -5.05 3.30 1.52
N ARG A 132 -5.83 2.23 1.44
CA ARG A 132 -6.56 1.85 0.20
C ARG A 132 -7.53 2.92 -0.27
N GLN A 133 -8.11 3.66 0.64
CA GLN A 133 -9.01 4.78 0.36
C GLN A 133 -8.26 6.12 0.23
N GLN A 134 -6.93 6.09 0.03
CA GLN A 134 -6.09 7.29 -0.15
C GLN A 134 -6.26 8.32 0.98
N TRP A 135 -6.44 7.85 2.22
CA TRP A 135 -6.68 8.68 3.41
C TRP A 135 -8.01 9.44 3.40
N GLU A 136 -8.91 9.08 2.51
CA GLU A 136 -10.30 9.54 2.55
C GLU A 136 -11.05 8.86 3.71
N PRO A 137 -12.18 9.43 4.13
CA PRO A 137 -13.02 8.82 5.17
C PRO A 137 -13.47 7.40 4.81
N ALA A 138 -13.39 6.48 5.78
CA ALA A 138 -13.63 5.07 5.58
C ALA A 138 -14.85 4.56 6.36
N SER A 139 -15.52 3.51 5.86
CA SER A 139 -16.71 2.91 6.46
C SER A 139 -16.39 2.28 7.83
N ALA A 140 -17.08 2.74 8.87
CA ALA A 140 -17.01 2.19 10.20
C ALA A 140 -17.60 0.76 10.28
N ARG A 141 -18.61 0.48 9.47
CA ARG A 141 -19.22 -0.86 9.36
C ARG A 141 -18.20 -1.85 8.78
N GLU A 142 -17.49 -1.46 7.74
CA GLU A 142 -16.46 -2.31 7.11
C GLU A 142 -15.30 -2.59 8.06
N LEU A 143 -14.86 -1.59 8.84
CA LEU A 143 -13.87 -1.76 9.90
C LEU A 143 -14.29 -2.85 10.89
N ILE A 144 -15.52 -2.72 11.46
CA ILE A 144 -16.00 -3.66 12.44
C ILE A 144 -16.15 -5.05 11.82
N ARG A 145 -16.64 -5.16 10.59
CA ARG A 145 -16.76 -6.44 9.89
C ARG A 145 -15.41 -7.14 9.77
N ILE A 146 -14.38 -6.44 9.36
CA ILE A 146 -13.02 -7.00 9.22
C ILE A 146 -12.45 -7.43 10.58
N GLU A 147 -12.63 -6.62 11.64
CA GLU A 147 -12.19 -7.01 12.99
C GLU A 147 -12.92 -8.24 13.50
N VAL A 148 -14.23 -8.31 13.29
CA VAL A 148 -15.07 -9.44 13.68
C VAL A 148 -14.67 -10.72 12.92
N GLU A 149 -14.50 -10.65 11.62
CA GLU A 149 -14.06 -11.77 10.78
C GLU A 149 -12.66 -12.26 11.17
N ALA A 150 -11.72 -11.33 11.40
CA ALA A 150 -10.36 -11.67 11.78
C ALA A 150 -10.28 -12.35 13.16
N TYR A 151 -11.13 -11.94 14.11
CA TYR A 151 -11.07 -12.45 15.48
C TYR A 151 -11.94 -13.68 15.72
N LEU A 152 -13.13 -13.73 15.12
CA LEU A 152 -14.14 -14.75 15.38
C LEU A 152 -14.25 -15.82 14.29
N GLY A 153 -13.75 -15.54 13.07
CA GLY A 153 -13.83 -16.46 11.95
C GLY A 153 -15.25 -16.98 11.70
N ALA A 154 -15.47 -18.27 11.82
CA ALA A 154 -16.77 -18.92 11.63
C ALA A 154 -17.86 -18.47 12.62
N ASN A 155 -17.51 -17.84 13.74
CA ASN A 155 -18.43 -17.32 14.74
C ASN A 155 -18.82 -15.85 14.54
N ALA A 156 -18.44 -15.24 13.41
CA ALA A 156 -18.73 -13.84 13.09
C ALA A 156 -20.23 -13.51 13.12
N GLU A 157 -21.11 -14.46 12.85
CA GLU A 157 -22.58 -14.35 12.91
C GLU A 157 -23.14 -13.97 14.29
N LYS A 158 -22.35 -14.17 15.37
CA LYS A 158 -22.71 -13.77 16.73
C LYS A 158 -22.65 -12.26 16.94
N VAL A 159 -22.04 -11.52 16.03
CA VAL A 159 -21.97 -10.05 16.08
C VAL A 159 -22.92 -9.46 15.03
N LYS A 160 -23.90 -8.69 15.51
CA LYS A 160 -24.92 -8.04 14.67
C LYS A 160 -24.67 -6.55 14.61
N ILE A 161 -24.50 -6.01 13.40
CA ILE A 161 -24.26 -4.59 13.17
C ILE A 161 -25.55 -3.96 12.61
N GLN A 162 -26.07 -2.93 13.27
CA GLN A 162 -27.32 -2.25 12.91
C GLN A 162 -27.11 -0.74 12.74
N GLY A 163 -28.02 -0.08 12.04
CA GLY A 163 -28.01 1.36 11.79
C GLY A 163 -27.42 1.74 10.43
N PRO A 164 -27.28 3.04 10.13
CA PRO A 164 -26.69 3.52 8.89
C PRO A 164 -25.21 3.19 8.81
N ASP A 165 -24.63 3.13 7.61
CA ASP A 165 -23.17 3.13 7.47
C ASP A 165 -22.62 4.54 7.66
N VAL A 166 -21.46 4.63 8.27
CA VAL A 166 -20.84 5.90 8.66
C VAL A 166 -19.40 5.95 8.20
N HIS A 167 -19.02 7.04 7.54
CA HIS A 167 -17.65 7.27 7.12
C HIS A 167 -16.91 8.09 8.17
N LEU A 168 -15.86 7.50 8.73
CA LEU A 168 -15.01 8.11 9.74
C LEU A 168 -13.72 8.62 9.12
N ARG A 169 -13.29 9.80 9.57
CA ARG A 169 -11.97 10.32 9.22
C ARG A 169 -10.85 9.46 9.83
N PRO A 170 -9.65 9.44 9.23
CA PRO A 170 -8.58 8.52 9.60
C PRO A 170 -8.25 8.45 11.10
N LYS A 171 -8.24 9.59 11.80
CA LYS A 171 -7.97 9.64 13.24
C LYS A 171 -9.03 8.90 14.06
N ALA A 172 -10.31 9.15 13.76
CA ALA A 172 -11.42 8.46 14.44
C ALA A 172 -11.44 6.98 14.08
N PHE A 173 -11.16 6.66 12.83
CA PHE A 173 -11.12 5.27 12.35
C PHE A 173 -10.11 4.43 13.15
N THR A 174 -8.89 4.96 13.38
CA THR A 174 -7.85 4.29 14.17
C THR A 174 -8.27 4.12 15.64
N ALA A 175 -8.82 5.16 16.26
CA ALA A 175 -9.27 5.08 17.66
C ALA A 175 -10.40 4.06 17.84
N VAL A 176 -11.38 4.05 16.93
CA VAL A 176 -12.52 3.09 16.96
C VAL A 176 -12.02 1.66 16.71
N SER A 177 -11.03 1.44 15.83
CA SER A 177 -10.46 0.12 15.59
C SER A 177 -9.91 -0.51 16.88
N LEU A 178 -9.11 0.23 17.64
CA LEU A 178 -8.55 -0.24 18.90
C LEU A 178 -9.64 -0.51 19.95
N VAL A 179 -10.63 0.39 20.05
CA VAL A 179 -11.75 0.21 21.00
C VAL A 179 -12.55 -1.04 20.67
N VAL A 180 -12.88 -1.25 19.39
CA VAL A 180 -13.63 -2.43 18.93
C VAL A 180 -12.83 -3.71 19.17
N HIS A 181 -11.52 -3.71 18.86
CA HIS A 181 -10.63 -4.84 19.12
C HIS A 181 -10.63 -5.25 20.61
N GLU A 182 -10.49 -4.28 21.51
CA GLU A 182 -10.51 -4.54 22.95
C GLU A 182 -11.87 -5.04 23.43
N LEU A 183 -12.98 -4.50 22.93
CA LEU A 183 -14.32 -4.97 23.25
C LEU A 183 -14.54 -6.41 22.76
N LEU A 184 -14.17 -6.74 21.53
CA LEU A 184 -14.24 -8.09 20.97
C LEU A 184 -13.41 -9.07 21.78
N THR A 185 -12.17 -8.70 22.11
CA THR A 185 -11.25 -9.54 22.89
C THR A 185 -11.78 -9.79 24.31
N ASN A 186 -12.32 -8.75 24.96
CA ASN A 186 -12.91 -8.87 26.29
C ASN A 186 -14.18 -9.72 26.25
N SER A 187 -15.05 -9.52 25.25
CA SER A 187 -16.25 -10.31 25.06
C SER A 187 -15.96 -11.79 24.84
N ALA A 188 -14.93 -12.11 24.05
CA ALA A 188 -14.52 -13.50 23.80
C ALA A 188 -13.87 -14.15 25.03
N LYS A 189 -13.11 -13.40 25.83
CA LYS A 189 -12.46 -13.93 27.04
C LYS A 189 -13.40 -14.04 28.24
N TYR A 190 -14.24 -13.04 28.43
CA TYR A 190 -15.00 -12.87 29.68
C TYR A 190 -16.49 -12.65 29.46
N GLY A 191 -16.92 -12.18 28.30
CA GLY A 191 -18.27 -11.74 27.99
C GLY A 191 -19.11 -12.71 27.17
N ALA A 192 -20.03 -12.18 26.39
CA ALA A 192 -21.00 -12.91 25.60
C ALA A 192 -20.37 -13.89 24.62
N LEU A 193 -19.34 -13.50 23.90
CA LEU A 193 -18.70 -14.34 22.89
C LEU A 193 -17.95 -15.55 23.46
N SER A 194 -17.73 -15.61 24.78
CA SER A 194 -17.18 -16.78 25.46
C SER A 194 -18.17 -17.96 25.54
N LYS A 195 -19.47 -17.74 25.26
CA LYS A 195 -20.56 -18.74 25.33
C LYS A 195 -21.15 -19.01 23.95
N THR A 196 -21.70 -20.23 23.80
CA THR A 196 -22.30 -20.66 22.52
C THR A 196 -23.50 -19.79 22.11
N ASN A 197 -24.32 -19.39 23.07
CA ASN A 197 -25.54 -18.61 22.82
C ASN A 197 -25.37 -17.10 23.04
N GLY A 198 -24.12 -16.64 23.26
CA GLY A 198 -23.84 -15.22 23.44
C GLY A 198 -23.86 -14.47 22.14
N VAL A 199 -24.39 -13.25 22.18
CA VAL A 199 -24.56 -12.37 21.04
C VAL A 199 -24.08 -10.97 21.41
N VAL A 200 -23.42 -10.29 20.47
CA VAL A 200 -23.06 -8.88 20.54
C VAL A 200 -23.90 -8.11 19.53
N GLN A 201 -24.48 -7.01 19.94
CA GLN A 201 -25.16 -6.07 19.06
C GLN A 201 -24.39 -4.75 19.04
N ILE A 202 -24.07 -4.27 17.85
CA ILE A 202 -23.39 -2.99 17.62
C ILE A 202 -24.35 -2.11 16.82
N GLY A 203 -24.71 -0.96 17.40
CA GLY A 203 -25.62 -0.01 16.77
C GLY A 203 -24.92 1.28 16.37
N PHE A 204 -25.26 1.80 15.18
CA PHE A 204 -24.87 3.14 14.75
C PHE A 204 -26.09 4.04 14.69
N ALA A 205 -25.98 5.24 15.25
CA ALA A 205 -27.01 6.25 15.15
C ALA A 205 -26.42 7.64 14.95
N ARG A 206 -27.11 8.46 14.15
CA ARG A 206 -26.80 9.88 14.01
C ARG A 206 -27.47 10.66 15.11
N LEU A 207 -26.71 11.46 15.85
CA LEU A 207 -27.25 12.39 16.85
C LEU A 207 -27.73 13.68 16.20
N SER A 208 -28.51 14.46 16.92
CA SER A 208 -29.15 15.72 16.43
C SER A 208 -28.14 16.80 16.05
N ASP A 209 -26.96 16.79 16.64
CA ASP A 209 -25.83 17.70 16.37
C ASP A 209 -24.93 17.21 15.24
N GLY A 210 -25.23 16.05 14.62
CA GLY A 210 -24.45 15.41 13.57
C GLY A 210 -23.35 14.48 14.07
N ALA A 211 -23.19 14.31 15.39
CA ALA A 211 -22.27 13.34 15.95
C ALA A 211 -22.73 11.90 15.66
N LEU A 212 -21.80 10.95 15.73
CA LEU A 212 -22.06 9.55 15.66
C LEU A 212 -22.17 8.96 17.07
N SER A 213 -23.27 8.23 17.34
CA SER A 213 -23.38 7.34 18.49
C SER A 213 -23.09 5.92 18.04
N ILE A 214 -22.19 5.24 18.75
CA ILE A 214 -21.92 3.81 18.61
C ILE A 214 -22.34 3.13 19.92
N SER A 215 -23.27 2.19 19.85
CA SER A 215 -23.69 1.37 20.99
C SER A 215 -23.16 -0.05 20.86
N TRP A 216 -22.70 -0.60 21.98
CA TRP A 216 -22.27 -2.00 22.13
C TRP A 216 -23.13 -2.65 23.19
N LEU A 217 -23.73 -3.79 22.91
CA LEU A 217 -24.59 -4.54 23.85
C LEU A 217 -24.26 -6.02 23.79
N GLU A 218 -23.88 -6.59 24.91
CA GLU A 218 -23.67 -8.02 25.11
C GLU A 218 -24.86 -8.67 25.75
N THR A 219 -25.26 -9.85 25.26
CA THR A 219 -26.31 -10.66 25.82
C THR A 219 -25.97 -12.14 25.77
N GLY A 220 -26.51 -12.96 26.70
CA GLY A 220 -26.28 -14.40 26.72
C GLY A 220 -24.89 -14.84 27.19
N GLY A 221 -24.12 -13.92 27.75
CA GLY A 221 -22.82 -14.19 28.37
C GLY A 221 -22.94 -14.71 29.81
N PRO A 222 -21.78 -14.90 30.49
CA PRO A 222 -21.76 -15.19 31.91
C PRO A 222 -22.34 -14.02 32.72
N PRO A 223 -23.13 -14.28 33.78
CA PRO A 223 -23.67 -13.20 34.59
C PRO A 223 -22.56 -12.43 35.31
N ILE A 224 -22.61 -11.10 35.23
CA ILE A 224 -21.65 -10.22 35.87
C ILE A 224 -22.14 -9.88 37.28
N GLN A 225 -21.46 -10.39 38.29
CA GLN A 225 -21.85 -10.19 39.70
C GLN A 225 -21.35 -8.86 40.25
N SER A 226 -20.24 -8.36 39.75
CA SER A 226 -19.64 -7.07 40.14
C SER A 226 -18.77 -6.54 39.03
N PRO A 227 -18.57 -5.20 38.91
CA PRO A 227 -17.60 -4.62 38.00
C PRO A 227 -16.20 -5.18 38.27
N PRO A 228 -15.34 -5.31 37.25
CA PRO A 228 -14.00 -5.83 37.42
C PRO A 228 -13.18 -4.94 38.37
N VAL A 229 -12.61 -5.57 39.40
CA VAL A 229 -11.80 -4.88 40.44
C VAL A 229 -10.47 -4.38 39.84
N ARG A 230 -9.91 -5.09 38.88
CA ARG A 230 -8.71 -4.70 38.13
C ARG A 230 -9.10 -4.12 36.78
N ARG A 231 -8.78 -2.86 36.59
CA ARG A 231 -8.87 -2.21 35.28
C ARG A 231 -7.52 -2.37 34.58
N GLY A 232 -7.52 -3.11 33.51
CA GLY A 232 -6.36 -3.30 32.64
C GLY A 232 -6.26 -2.22 31.57
N PHE A 233 -5.14 -2.24 30.82
CA PHE A 233 -4.89 -1.28 29.74
C PHE A 233 -5.98 -1.33 28.65
N GLY A 234 -6.51 -2.51 28.34
CA GLY A 234 -7.67 -2.64 27.45
C GLY A 234 -8.87 -1.81 27.91
N SER A 235 -9.18 -1.80 29.22
CA SER A 235 -10.24 -0.93 29.76
C SER A 235 -9.89 0.55 29.58
N THR A 236 -8.63 0.92 29.73
CA THR A 236 -8.14 2.30 29.51
C THR A 236 -8.32 2.71 28.04
N ILE A 237 -8.01 1.82 27.08
CA ILE A 237 -8.25 2.07 25.67
C ILE A 237 -9.75 2.34 25.43
N ILE A 238 -10.64 1.47 25.92
CA ILE A 238 -12.07 1.59 25.70
C ILE A 238 -12.62 2.89 26.33
N GLU A 239 -12.21 3.22 27.55
CA GLU A 239 -12.73 4.38 28.27
C GLU A 239 -12.14 5.72 27.83
N ARG A 240 -10.90 5.73 27.30
CA ARG A 240 -10.14 6.99 27.12
C ARG A 240 -9.78 7.33 25.66
N SER A 241 -9.67 6.35 24.74
CA SER A 241 -9.23 6.68 23.38
C SER A 241 -10.15 7.69 22.70
N ILE A 242 -11.45 7.47 22.71
CA ILE A 242 -12.41 8.36 22.08
C ILE A 242 -12.48 9.74 22.78
N PRO A 243 -12.59 9.84 24.13
CA PRO A 243 -12.58 11.13 24.79
C PRO A 243 -11.27 11.90 24.60
N TYR A 244 -10.13 11.24 24.74
CA TYR A 244 -8.82 11.91 24.70
C TYR A 244 -8.40 12.31 23.28
N GLU A 245 -8.57 11.40 22.32
CA GLU A 245 -8.10 11.64 20.96
C GLU A 245 -9.09 12.45 20.11
N LEU A 246 -10.38 12.24 20.32
CA LEU A 246 -11.44 12.80 19.47
C LEU A 246 -12.26 13.89 20.16
N GLY A 247 -12.12 14.06 21.47
CA GLY A 247 -12.98 14.96 22.26
C GLY A 247 -14.42 14.49 22.38
N GLY A 248 -14.64 13.18 22.18
CA GLY A 248 -15.95 12.53 22.27
C GLY A 248 -16.26 12.03 23.68
N ARG A 249 -17.21 11.08 23.78
CA ARG A 249 -17.57 10.44 25.05
C ARG A 249 -17.47 8.92 24.94
N ALA A 250 -17.18 8.26 26.08
CA ALA A 250 -17.19 6.81 26.21
C ALA A 250 -17.79 6.49 27.59
N GLU A 251 -18.78 5.62 27.63
CA GLU A 251 -19.41 5.13 28.83
C GLU A 251 -19.56 3.62 28.79
N ILE A 252 -19.09 2.91 29.81
CA ILE A 252 -19.19 1.45 29.90
C ILE A 252 -19.95 1.11 31.16
N ARG A 253 -20.93 0.23 31.02
CA ARG A 253 -21.76 -0.29 32.11
C ARG A 253 -21.64 -1.82 32.18
N PHE A 254 -21.45 -2.31 33.37
CA PHE A 254 -21.41 -3.73 33.69
C PHE A 254 -22.73 -4.12 34.32
N GLU A 255 -23.62 -4.75 33.55
CA GLU A 255 -24.92 -5.19 33.98
C GLU A 255 -24.91 -6.71 34.22
N VAL A 256 -25.82 -7.20 35.04
CA VAL A 256 -25.91 -8.66 35.33
C VAL A 256 -26.05 -9.48 34.04
N THR A 257 -26.72 -8.94 33.04
CA THR A 257 -26.99 -9.57 31.73
C THR A 257 -25.84 -9.51 30.74
N GLY A 258 -24.84 -8.64 30.95
CA GLY A 258 -23.68 -8.44 30.06
C GLY A 258 -23.11 -7.02 30.13
N VAL A 259 -22.18 -6.74 29.26
CA VAL A 259 -21.55 -5.41 29.12
C VAL A 259 -22.35 -4.58 28.12
N SER A 260 -22.63 -3.33 28.48
CA SER A 260 -23.09 -2.31 27.55
C SER A 260 -22.10 -1.14 27.50
N ALA A 261 -21.87 -0.60 26.32
CA ALA A 261 -21.05 0.59 26.16
C ALA A 261 -21.63 1.53 25.10
N ASP A 262 -21.49 2.83 25.36
CA ASP A 262 -21.93 3.87 24.45
C ASP A 262 -20.78 4.84 24.18
N PHE A 263 -20.58 5.17 22.90
CA PHE A 263 -19.54 6.06 22.44
C PHE A 263 -20.14 7.16 21.58
N GLU A 264 -19.71 8.40 21.80
CA GLU A 264 -20.09 9.54 20.98
C GLU A 264 -18.84 10.08 20.26
N ILE A 265 -18.88 10.14 18.94
CA ILE A 265 -17.82 10.70 18.11
C ILE A 265 -18.29 12.04 17.56
N PRO A 266 -17.56 13.14 17.83
CA PRO A 266 -17.94 14.47 17.38
C PRO A 266 -18.05 14.59 15.86
N PRO A 267 -18.90 15.50 15.34
CA PRO A 267 -19.13 15.70 13.90
C PRO A 267 -17.84 16.01 13.11
N ALA A 268 -16.85 16.64 13.76
CA ALA A 268 -15.56 16.95 13.16
C ALA A 268 -14.81 15.72 12.63
N HIS A 269 -15.14 14.53 13.15
CA HIS A 269 -14.52 13.25 12.79
C HIS A 269 -15.41 12.34 11.94
N VAL A 270 -16.63 12.80 11.64
CA VAL A 270 -17.63 12.10 10.81
C VAL A 270 -17.75 12.84 9.48
N ASP A 271 -17.58 12.12 8.37
CA ASP A 271 -17.67 12.73 7.04
C ASP A 271 -19.07 12.57 6.42
N GLY A 272 -19.79 11.48 6.77
CA GLY A 272 -21.13 11.27 6.26
C GLY A 272 -21.79 10.01 6.80
N PHE A 273 -23.11 9.96 6.61
CA PHE A 273 -23.96 8.82 6.89
C PHE A 273 -24.57 8.33 5.58
N SER A 274 -24.53 7.03 5.32
CA SER A 274 -25.13 6.42 4.14
C SER A 274 -26.28 5.51 4.59
N ASP A 275 -27.49 5.79 4.10
CA ASP A 275 -28.67 4.96 4.35
C ASP A 275 -28.69 3.69 3.47
N ALA A 276 -27.68 3.44 2.67
CA ALA A 276 -27.58 2.25 1.85
C ALA A 276 -27.41 1.01 2.72
N LEU A 277 -28.50 0.30 2.93
CA LEU A 277 -28.49 -1.11 3.28
C LEU A 277 -27.83 -1.86 2.13
N HIS A 278 -26.52 -2.05 2.16
CA HIS A 278 -25.90 -3.02 1.28
C HIS A 278 -26.46 -4.39 1.67
N PRO A 279 -27.11 -5.12 0.73
CA PRO A 279 -27.48 -6.49 0.99
C PRO A 279 -26.20 -7.25 1.33
N GLU A 280 -26.27 -8.05 2.37
CA GLU A 280 -25.24 -9.01 2.75
C GLU A 280 -24.90 -9.85 1.51
N THR A 281 -23.88 -9.47 0.78
CA THR A 281 -23.21 -10.36 -0.14
C THR A 281 -22.44 -11.34 0.73
N GLY A 282 -23.19 -12.32 1.21
CA GLY A 282 -22.64 -13.50 1.84
C GLY A 282 -21.69 -14.16 0.85
N ASN A 283 -20.43 -13.88 0.98
CA ASN A 283 -19.39 -14.69 0.40
C ASN A 283 -19.46 -16.01 1.19
N LYS A 284 -20.07 -17.03 0.59
CA LYS A 284 -20.01 -18.39 1.10
C LYS A 284 -18.53 -18.74 1.18
N MET A 285 -17.98 -18.67 2.40
CA MET A 285 -16.71 -19.34 2.66
C MET A 285 -16.99 -20.83 2.45
N ASP A 286 -16.41 -21.37 1.39
CA ASP A 286 -16.23 -22.80 1.24
C ASP A 286 -15.65 -23.35 2.54
N GLU A 287 -16.24 -24.47 3.00
CA GLU A 287 -15.69 -25.29 4.06
C GLU A 287 -14.30 -25.78 3.64
N ARG A 288 -13.27 -24.97 3.90
CA ARG A 288 -11.90 -25.36 3.60
C ARG A 288 -11.47 -26.39 4.66
N LYS A 289 -11.18 -27.58 4.18
CA LYS A 289 -10.46 -28.63 4.92
C LYS A 289 -9.25 -28.00 5.62
N GLN A 290 -8.94 -28.50 6.81
CA GLN A 290 -7.77 -28.10 7.58
C GLN A 290 -6.50 -28.38 6.77
N ALA A 291 -5.99 -27.37 6.07
CA ALA A 291 -4.70 -27.45 5.43
C ALA A 291 -3.61 -27.46 6.51
N SER A 292 -2.72 -28.44 6.48
CA SER A 292 -1.54 -28.54 7.34
C SER A 292 -0.34 -28.91 6.49
N LEU A 293 0.81 -28.35 6.80
CA LEU A 293 2.07 -28.76 6.21
C LEU A 293 2.53 -30.09 6.82
N SER A 294 3.28 -30.88 6.05
CA SER A 294 3.89 -32.13 6.51
C SER A 294 5.29 -32.33 5.96
N GLY A 295 5.82 -31.36 5.21
CA GLY A 295 7.12 -31.36 4.54
C GLY A 295 7.94 -30.10 4.82
N HIS A 296 8.94 -29.87 3.97
CA HIS A 296 9.81 -28.71 4.08
C HIS A 296 9.16 -27.46 3.49
N ALA A 297 9.44 -26.32 4.09
CA ALA A 297 8.98 -25.01 3.60
C ALA A 297 10.17 -24.06 3.39
N LEU A 298 10.01 -23.09 2.50
CA LEU A 298 10.96 -22.01 2.25
C LEU A 298 10.34 -20.67 2.62
N VAL A 299 11.10 -19.82 3.30
CA VAL A 299 10.79 -18.39 3.50
C VAL A 299 11.86 -17.59 2.78
N LEU A 300 11.42 -16.70 1.86
CA LEU A 300 12.29 -15.74 1.22
C LEU A 300 11.90 -14.33 1.70
N GLU A 301 12.76 -13.74 2.53
CA GLU A 301 12.51 -12.47 3.24
C GLU A 301 13.84 -11.82 3.60
N ASP A 302 14.05 -10.56 3.21
CA ASP A 302 15.29 -9.81 3.48
C ASP A 302 15.39 -9.27 4.92
N ASN A 303 14.26 -9.20 5.62
CA ASN A 303 14.21 -8.78 7.02
C ASN A 303 14.23 -9.98 7.96
N LEU A 304 15.32 -10.13 8.72
CA LEU A 304 15.55 -11.27 9.63
C LEU A 304 14.40 -11.48 10.64
N ILE A 305 13.84 -10.40 11.20
CA ILE A 305 12.79 -10.49 12.23
C ILE A 305 11.50 -11.03 11.62
N ILE A 306 11.12 -10.53 10.44
CA ILE A 306 9.94 -11.01 9.71
C ILE A 306 10.14 -12.45 9.25
N ALA A 307 11.35 -12.79 8.79
CA ALA A 307 11.70 -14.14 8.37
C ALA A 307 11.58 -15.15 9.52
N MET A 308 12.08 -14.81 10.72
CA MET A 308 11.96 -15.66 11.92
C MET A 308 10.50 -15.85 12.35
N ASP A 309 9.70 -14.80 12.30
CA ASP A 309 8.27 -14.88 12.64
C ASP A 309 7.52 -15.80 11.65
N ALA A 310 7.80 -15.67 10.34
CA ALA A 310 7.28 -16.57 9.32
C ALA A 310 7.72 -18.02 9.50
N GLU A 311 8.99 -18.25 9.88
CA GLU A 311 9.53 -19.57 10.18
C GLU A 311 8.76 -20.22 11.33
N ASP A 312 8.57 -19.51 12.44
CA ASP A 312 7.84 -19.99 13.61
C ASP A 312 6.36 -20.32 13.27
N MET A 313 5.71 -19.47 12.47
CA MET A 313 4.34 -19.72 12.00
C MET A 313 4.25 -20.97 11.12
N LEU A 314 5.16 -21.17 10.15
CA LEU A 314 5.17 -22.34 9.28
C LEU A 314 5.48 -23.63 10.05
N ARG A 315 6.37 -23.59 11.04
CA ARG A 315 6.63 -24.71 11.97
C ARG A 315 5.36 -25.05 12.78
N SER A 316 4.65 -24.04 13.27
CA SER A 316 3.38 -24.22 13.99
C SER A 316 2.28 -24.81 13.12
N LEU A 317 2.32 -24.58 11.80
CA LEU A 317 1.41 -25.16 10.81
C LEU A 317 1.81 -26.54 10.33
N GLY A 318 2.89 -27.12 10.88
CA GLY A 318 3.30 -28.50 10.68
C GLY A 318 4.48 -28.69 9.73
N ALA A 319 5.16 -27.64 9.29
CA ALA A 319 6.40 -27.78 8.52
C ALA A 319 7.44 -28.58 9.32
N THR A 320 8.03 -29.62 8.69
CA THR A 320 9.05 -30.46 9.32
C THR A 320 10.37 -29.68 9.44
N GLU A 321 10.70 -28.93 8.41
CA GLU A 321 11.84 -28.01 8.36
C GLU A 321 11.49 -26.78 7.57
N VAL A 322 12.02 -25.64 7.98
CA VAL A 322 11.82 -24.35 7.30
C VAL A 322 13.18 -23.77 6.97
N PHE A 323 13.43 -23.59 5.68
CA PHE A 323 14.63 -22.94 5.16
C PHE A 323 14.35 -21.44 5.03
N VAL A 324 15.26 -20.61 5.49
CA VAL A 324 15.15 -19.16 5.42
C VAL A 324 16.23 -18.62 4.50
N ALA A 325 15.83 -17.90 3.47
CA ALA A 325 16.70 -17.23 2.51
C ALA A 325 16.50 -15.71 2.59
N SER A 326 17.60 -14.98 2.60
CA SER A 326 17.60 -13.51 2.63
C SER A 326 17.65 -12.86 1.24
N ASN A 327 17.92 -13.64 0.19
CA ASN A 327 18.09 -13.19 -1.18
C ASN A 327 17.70 -14.28 -2.18
N VAL A 328 17.54 -13.89 -3.44
CA VAL A 328 17.13 -14.78 -4.54
C VAL A 328 18.09 -15.95 -4.72
N LYS A 329 19.39 -15.74 -4.61
CA LYS A 329 20.40 -16.77 -4.83
C LYS A 329 20.29 -17.90 -3.79
N GLU A 330 20.22 -17.56 -2.50
CA GLU A 330 20.04 -18.53 -1.42
C GLU A 330 18.75 -19.33 -1.59
N ALA A 331 17.65 -18.66 -1.99
CA ALA A 331 16.38 -19.33 -2.22
C ALA A 331 16.46 -20.34 -3.37
N LEU A 332 17.13 -20.01 -4.47
CA LEU A 332 17.33 -20.92 -5.59
C LEU A 332 18.23 -22.10 -5.21
N ASP A 333 19.30 -21.87 -4.42
CA ASP A 333 20.15 -22.95 -3.91
C ASP A 333 19.35 -23.96 -3.06
N PHE A 334 18.40 -23.50 -2.22
CA PHE A 334 17.49 -24.37 -1.47
C PHE A 334 16.51 -25.14 -2.37
N ILE A 335 15.96 -24.49 -3.41
CA ILE A 335 15.04 -25.15 -4.36
C ILE A 335 15.75 -26.28 -5.13
N GLU A 336 17.06 -26.15 -5.38
CA GLU A 336 17.86 -27.18 -6.05
C GLU A 336 18.28 -28.33 -5.13
N SER A 337 18.53 -28.05 -3.84
CA SER A 337 19.05 -29.03 -2.89
C SER A 337 17.96 -29.74 -2.09
N GLU A 338 16.77 -29.13 -1.91
CA GLU A 338 15.75 -29.62 -0.99
C GLU A 338 14.43 -29.92 -1.68
N THR A 339 13.64 -30.84 -1.10
CA THR A 339 12.29 -31.15 -1.58
C THR A 339 11.27 -30.29 -0.81
N LEU A 340 10.88 -29.17 -1.40
CA LEU A 340 9.95 -28.21 -0.77
C LEU A 340 8.49 -28.58 -1.05
N GLN A 341 7.63 -28.39 -0.05
CA GLN A 341 6.17 -28.50 -0.17
C GLN A 341 5.50 -27.15 -0.37
N PHE A 342 6.05 -26.10 0.24
CA PHE A 342 5.48 -24.75 0.22
C PHE A 342 6.58 -23.71 0.31
N ALA A 343 6.35 -22.53 -0.28
CA ALA A 343 7.21 -21.37 -0.10
C ALA A 343 6.41 -20.10 0.16
N LEU A 344 6.91 -19.25 1.08
CA LEU A 344 6.42 -17.90 1.33
C LEU A 344 7.45 -16.90 0.81
N LEU A 345 7.08 -16.10 -0.18
CA LEU A 345 7.98 -15.24 -0.93
C LEU A 345 7.65 -13.77 -0.69
N ASP A 346 8.54 -13.01 -0.08
CA ASP A 346 8.44 -11.55 -0.15
C ASP A 346 8.55 -11.08 -1.60
N VAL A 347 7.66 -10.22 -2.04
CA VAL A 347 7.68 -9.66 -3.40
C VAL A 347 8.88 -8.75 -3.61
N ASN A 348 9.30 -8.00 -2.60
CA ASN A 348 10.31 -6.97 -2.68
C ASN A 348 11.45 -7.21 -1.69
N LEU A 349 12.60 -7.57 -2.20
CA LEU A 349 13.81 -7.86 -1.43
C LEU A 349 14.82 -6.68 -1.46
N GLY A 350 14.30 -5.46 -1.47
CA GLY A 350 15.12 -4.25 -1.53
C GLY A 350 15.66 -3.96 -2.94
N SER A 351 16.75 -4.58 -3.33
CA SER A 351 17.36 -4.40 -4.66
C SER A 351 16.92 -5.43 -5.71
N GLU A 352 16.25 -6.51 -5.28
CA GLU A 352 15.85 -7.64 -6.10
C GLU A 352 14.34 -7.91 -5.93
N THR A 353 13.77 -8.69 -6.83
CA THR A 353 12.39 -9.20 -6.71
C THR A 353 12.41 -10.72 -6.62
N SER A 354 11.39 -11.30 -5.99
CA SER A 354 11.26 -12.77 -5.87
C SER A 354 10.79 -13.44 -7.17
N GLU A 355 10.64 -12.70 -8.29
CA GLU A 355 10.16 -13.25 -9.57
C GLU A 355 10.94 -14.48 -10.06
N PRO A 356 12.30 -14.51 -10.03
CA PRO A 356 13.05 -15.69 -10.48
C PRO A 356 12.78 -16.94 -9.63
N VAL A 357 12.54 -16.73 -8.32
CA VAL A 357 12.22 -17.83 -7.38
C VAL A 357 10.80 -18.34 -7.62
N ALA A 358 9.84 -17.46 -7.83
CA ALA A 358 8.47 -17.83 -8.18
C ALA A 358 8.39 -18.59 -9.51
N GLU A 359 9.20 -18.21 -10.51
CA GLU A 359 9.29 -18.90 -11.79
C GLU A 359 9.81 -20.33 -11.63
N GLN A 360 10.87 -20.53 -10.83
CA GLN A 360 11.45 -21.84 -10.57
C GLN A 360 10.50 -22.75 -9.79
N LEU A 361 9.84 -22.23 -8.74
CA LEU A 361 8.83 -22.98 -7.96
C LEU A 361 7.64 -23.39 -8.85
N HIS A 362 7.17 -22.47 -9.69
CA HIS A 362 6.09 -22.76 -10.61
C HIS A 362 6.46 -23.84 -11.63
N ALA A 363 7.68 -23.79 -12.18
CA ALA A 363 8.18 -24.80 -13.13
C ALA A 363 8.28 -26.19 -12.49
N GLN A 364 8.58 -26.27 -11.19
CA GLN A 364 8.65 -27.51 -10.42
C GLN A 364 7.31 -27.96 -9.83
N GLY A 365 6.23 -27.17 -9.98
CA GLY A 365 4.91 -27.47 -9.42
C GLY A 365 4.83 -27.35 -7.90
N ILE A 366 5.76 -26.60 -7.28
CA ILE A 366 5.79 -26.35 -5.84
C ILE A 366 4.81 -25.22 -5.54
N SER A 367 3.95 -25.41 -4.53
CA SER A 367 3.00 -24.39 -4.08
C SER A 367 3.71 -23.26 -3.36
N PHE A 368 3.31 -22.02 -3.65
CA PHE A 368 3.86 -20.84 -2.98
C PHE A 368 2.83 -19.74 -2.81
N ALA A 369 3.09 -18.83 -1.87
CA ALA A 369 2.32 -17.61 -1.65
C ALA A 369 3.25 -16.39 -1.69
N PHE A 370 2.75 -15.27 -2.16
CA PHE A 370 3.45 -14.01 -2.06
C PHE A 370 3.13 -13.30 -0.75
N ALA A 371 4.15 -12.84 -0.04
CA ALA A 371 4.03 -11.89 1.06
C ALA A 371 4.24 -10.47 0.51
N THR A 372 3.30 -9.55 0.75
CA THR A 372 3.37 -8.18 0.21
C THR A 372 3.24 -7.15 1.33
N GLY A 373 4.07 -6.10 1.27
CA GLY A 373 3.97 -4.90 2.08
C GLY A 373 3.12 -3.82 1.41
N TYR A 374 3.22 -2.61 1.94
CA TYR A 374 2.59 -1.42 1.35
C TYR A 374 3.31 -0.99 0.08
N GLY A 375 2.57 -0.85 -1.02
CA GLY A 375 3.09 -0.29 -2.27
C GLY A 375 3.77 -1.29 -3.19
N ASP A 376 3.83 -2.57 -2.82
CA ASP A 376 4.39 -3.60 -3.68
C ASP A 376 3.52 -3.81 -4.92
N SER A 377 4.16 -3.90 -6.07
CA SER A 377 3.46 -4.04 -7.34
C SER A 377 2.72 -5.38 -7.41
N ILE A 378 1.39 -5.33 -7.46
CA ILE A 378 0.47 -6.46 -7.64
C ILE A 378 0.69 -7.17 -9.00
N ASP A 379 1.56 -6.67 -9.85
CA ASP A 379 1.77 -7.20 -11.20
C ASP A 379 2.38 -8.62 -11.20
N LEU A 380 3.25 -8.96 -10.25
CA LEU A 380 3.74 -10.33 -10.05
C LEU A 380 2.62 -11.29 -9.64
N ALA A 381 1.77 -10.90 -8.68
CA ALA A 381 0.64 -11.71 -8.24
C ALA A 381 -0.41 -11.90 -9.36
N LYS A 382 -0.55 -10.95 -10.28
CA LYS A 382 -1.41 -11.10 -11.47
C LYS A 382 -0.85 -12.12 -12.48
N ARG A 383 0.48 -12.19 -12.60
CA ARG A 383 1.15 -13.12 -13.51
C ARG A 383 1.01 -14.58 -13.04
N TYR A 384 0.99 -14.79 -11.71
CA TYR A 384 0.76 -16.08 -11.06
C TYR A 384 -0.61 -16.08 -10.38
N SER A 385 -1.69 -15.99 -11.17
CA SER A 385 -3.07 -15.82 -10.69
C SER A 385 -3.58 -16.94 -9.77
N SER A 386 -2.89 -18.06 -9.69
CA SER A 386 -3.16 -19.19 -8.78
C SER A 386 -2.41 -19.09 -7.44
N ALA A 387 -1.40 -18.21 -7.31
CA ALA A 387 -0.64 -18.04 -6.08
C ALA A 387 -1.38 -17.10 -5.12
N PRO A 388 -1.68 -17.53 -3.88
CA PRO A 388 -2.26 -16.67 -2.88
C PRO A 388 -1.37 -15.49 -2.54
N VAL A 389 -1.97 -14.38 -2.10
CA VAL A 389 -1.26 -13.21 -1.61
C VAL A 389 -1.57 -13.01 -0.13
N VAL A 390 -0.54 -13.00 0.69
CA VAL A 390 -0.59 -12.76 2.13
C VAL A 390 -0.03 -11.37 2.40
N LYS A 391 -0.75 -10.55 3.16
CA LYS A 391 -0.33 -9.18 3.47
C LYS A 391 0.48 -9.11 4.75
N LYS A 392 1.56 -8.33 4.72
CA LYS A 392 2.36 -7.98 5.91
C LYS A 392 1.72 -6.80 6.68
N PRO A 393 1.66 -6.86 8.03
CA PRO A 393 2.01 -8.00 8.87
C PRO A 393 0.98 -9.12 8.74
N TYR A 394 1.44 -10.35 8.64
CA TYR A 394 0.59 -11.53 8.54
C TYR A 394 0.52 -12.28 9.89
N ASP A 395 -0.54 -13.06 10.05
CA ASP A 395 -0.76 -13.97 11.17
C ASP A 395 -0.82 -15.42 10.70
N ILE A 396 -0.87 -16.34 11.64
CA ILE A 396 -0.88 -17.78 11.35
C ILE A 396 -2.11 -18.19 10.51
N ASP A 397 -3.25 -17.51 10.68
CA ASP A 397 -4.48 -17.84 9.95
C ASP A 397 -4.41 -17.38 8.49
N SER A 398 -3.79 -16.24 8.22
CA SER A 398 -3.56 -15.74 6.85
C SER A 398 -2.56 -16.62 6.08
N ILE A 399 -1.49 -17.10 6.73
CA ILE A 399 -0.56 -18.07 6.13
C ILE A 399 -1.27 -19.40 5.91
N LYS A 400 -2.04 -19.88 6.90
CA LYS A 400 -2.82 -21.12 6.80
C LYS A 400 -3.81 -21.10 5.64
N ALA A 401 -4.47 -19.97 5.40
CA ALA A 401 -5.39 -19.81 4.27
C ALA A 401 -4.69 -19.86 2.91
N ALA A 402 -3.38 -19.62 2.87
CA ALA A 402 -2.54 -19.64 1.66
C ALA A 402 -1.90 -21.02 1.40
N LEU A 403 -2.01 -21.97 2.32
CA LEU A 403 -1.45 -23.31 2.14
C LEU A 403 -2.19 -24.10 1.06
N PRO A 404 -1.50 -25.03 0.36
CA PRO A 404 -2.14 -25.97 -0.56
C PRO A 404 -3.12 -26.89 0.18
N ASN A 405 -4.21 -27.23 -0.51
CA ASN A 405 -5.23 -28.16 0.01
C ASN A 405 -4.73 -29.60 0.06
#